data_7a969ea35a30b3928f45848c1b236e75
#
_entry.id   7a969ea35a30b3928f45848c1b236e75
#
_cell.length_a   1.000
_cell.length_b   1.000
_cell.length_c   1.000
_cell.angle_alpha   90.00
_cell.angle_beta   90.00
_cell.angle_gamma   90.00
#
_symmetry.space_group_name_H-M   'P 1'
#
loop_
_entity.id
_entity.type
_entity.pdbx_description
1 polymer ?
#
loop_
_entity_poly.entity_id
_entity_poly.type
_entity_poly.pdbx_seq_one_letter_code
_entity_poly.pdbx_strand_id
1 'polypeptide(L)'
;IYQMADEEGFLIIDEVPAVGFMQSTANFLAANQGNGRQQGFFEKETTPALLKNHKAALTDMIDRDKNHPSVIAWSLLNEPQCTSAGTEEYFKPLFELARRLDPQKRPRTYTVLMTSLPDTSKGQRFADFVSLNRYYGWYVLGGAGLADAEAAFHHEMDGWAKVLHGRPLIFTEYGTDNPVSYTHLRAH
;
A
#
# COMPACT_ATOMS: atom_id res chain seq x y z
N ILE A 1 17.64 -12.25 7.94
CA ILE A 1 16.28 -12.60 7.47
C ILE A 1 16.37 -13.18 6.06
N TYR A 2 16.93 -12.51 5.04
CA TYR A 2 16.92 -12.96 3.65
C TYR A 2 17.60 -14.30 3.43
N GLN A 3 18.81 -14.51 4.00
CA GLN A 3 19.49 -15.81 3.91
C GLN A 3 18.64 -16.95 4.49
N MET A 4 17.98 -16.74 5.63
CA MET A 4 17.08 -17.74 6.20
C MET A 4 15.87 -17.99 5.31
N ALA A 5 15.32 -16.93 4.71
CA ALA A 5 14.21 -17.06 3.76
C ALA A 5 14.63 -17.86 2.50
N ASP A 6 15.83 -17.61 2.00
CA ASP A 6 16.41 -18.37 0.88
C ASP A 6 16.55 -19.86 1.20
N GLU A 7 17.04 -20.18 2.42
CA GLU A 7 17.28 -21.55 2.88
C GLU A 7 15.97 -22.30 3.19
N GLU A 8 14.98 -21.60 3.78
CA GLU A 8 13.71 -22.19 4.21
C GLU A 8 12.59 -22.10 3.16
N GLY A 9 12.82 -21.42 2.05
CA GLY A 9 11.85 -21.31 0.95
C GLY A 9 10.73 -20.29 1.18
N PHE A 10 10.94 -19.28 2.04
CA PHE A 10 9.98 -18.18 2.19
C PHE A 10 10.02 -17.23 0.99
N LEU A 11 8.85 -16.67 0.66
CA LEU A 11 8.73 -15.65 -0.37
C LEU A 11 8.64 -14.26 0.29
N ILE A 12 9.46 -13.33 -0.18
CA ILE A 12 9.56 -11.97 0.37
C ILE A 12 9.09 -10.95 -0.69
N ILE A 13 8.17 -10.09 -0.31
CA ILE A 13 7.96 -8.80 -0.97
C ILE A 13 8.80 -7.80 -0.17
N ASP A 14 9.90 -7.35 -0.76
CA ASP A 14 10.83 -6.44 -0.09
C ASP A 14 10.34 -5.00 -0.23
N GLU A 15 10.29 -4.28 0.89
CA GLU A 15 9.71 -2.95 0.93
C GLU A 15 10.70 -1.89 1.42
N VAL A 16 10.81 -0.81 0.65
CA VAL A 16 11.57 0.36 1.06
C VAL A 16 10.85 1.08 2.24
N PRO A 17 11.59 1.61 3.24
CA PRO A 17 10.99 2.25 4.41
C PRO A 17 10.35 3.61 4.06
N ALA A 18 9.28 3.60 3.29
CA ALA A 18 8.55 4.77 2.80
C ALA A 18 7.12 4.78 3.36
N VAL A 19 7.01 5.04 4.67
CA VAL A 19 5.76 5.06 5.45
C VAL A 19 5.42 6.49 5.85
N GLY A 20 4.12 6.78 6.04
CA GLY A 20 3.65 8.08 6.54
C GLY A 20 3.65 9.19 5.49
N PHE A 21 3.65 8.87 4.21
CA PHE A 21 3.57 9.84 3.11
C PHE A 21 2.16 10.39 2.97
N MET A 22 1.70 11.05 4.03
CA MET A 22 0.41 11.72 4.15
C MET A 22 0.55 13.03 4.94
N GLN A 23 -0.36 13.98 4.75
CA GLN A 23 -0.29 15.30 5.39
C GLN A 23 -0.42 15.24 6.92
N SER A 24 -1.46 14.57 7.38
CA SER A 24 -1.73 14.22 8.78
C SER A 24 -2.92 13.27 8.81
N THR A 25 -3.07 12.51 9.89
CA THR A 25 -4.22 11.62 10.06
C THR A 25 -5.55 12.40 10.08
N ALA A 26 -5.58 13.58 10.68
CA ALA A 26 -6.78 14.44 10.73
C ALA A 26 -7.16 14.97 9.34
N ASN A 27 -6.19 15.44 8.55
CA ASN A 27 -6.41 15.91 7.17
C ASN A 27 -6.83 14.76 6.25
N PHE A 28 -6.29 13.59 6.49
CA PHE A 28 -6.61 12.39 5.78
C PHE A 28 -8.08 11.97 6.04
N LEU A 29 -8.54 11.95 7.28
CA LEU A 29 -9.93 11.67 7.65
C LEU A 29 -10.89 12.73 7.10
N ALA A 30 -10.53 14.01 7.17
CA ALA A 30 -11.36 15.11 6.66
C ALA A 30 -11.50 15.06 5.13
N ALA A 31 -10.45 14.74 4.39
CA ALA A 31 -10.50 14.57 2.94
C ALA A 31 -11.42 13.41 2.51
N ASN A 32 -11.46 12.34 3.30
CA ASN A 32 -12.36 11.21 3.06
C ASN A 32 -13.83 11.52 3.39
N GLN A 33 -14.08 12.52 4.21
CA GLN A 33 -15.43 13.00 4.55
C GLN A 33 -15.95 14.06 3.57
N GLY A 34 -15.20 14.38 2.50
CA GLY A 34 -15.59 15.39 1.51
C GLY A 34 -15.43 16.84 1.98
N ASN A 35 -14.79 17.09 3.12
CA ASN A 35 -14.57 18.40 3.69
C ASN A 35 -13.31 19.08 3.13
N GLY A 36 -13.47 19.78 2.00
CA GLY A 36 -12.54 20.80 1.53
C GLY A 36 -11.38 20.29 0.65
N ARG A 37 -10.89 21.19 -0.23
CA ARG A 37 -9.63 21.01 -0.97
C ARG A 37 -8.46 21.13 0.01
N GLN A 38 -7.95 20.03 0.50
CA GLN A 38 -6.70 20.05 1.23
C GLN A 38 -5.54 19.75 0.27
N GLN A 39 -4.43 20.49 0.44
CA GLN A 39 -3.21 20.25 -0.32
C GLN A 39 -2.74 18.80 -0.10
N GLY A 40 -2.55 18.06 -1.16
CA GLY A 40 -2.06 16.69 -1.10
C GLY A 40 -0.61 16.61 -0.65
N PHE A 41 -0.21 15.44 -0.12
CA PHE A 41 1.15 15.24 0.37
C PHE A 41 2.20 15.48 -0.73
N PHE A 42 1.96 14.96 -1.94
CA PHE A 42 2.90 15.04 -3.06
C PHE A 42 2.90 16.39 -3.80
N GLU A 43 2.09 17.34 -3.37
CA GLU A 43 2.03 18.71 -3.92
C GLU A 43 2.94 19.69 -3.15
N LYS A 44 3.68 19.23 -2.13
CA LYS A 44 4.52 20.07 -1.30
C LYS A 44 5.84 20.44 -1.99
N GLU A 45 6.37 21.59 -1.65
CA GLU A 45 7.71 22.04 -2.08
C GLU A 45 8.83 21.08 -1.64
N THR A 46 8.63 20.35 -0.54
CA THR A 46 9.58 19.35 -0.03
C THR A 46 9.61 18.06 -0.83
N THR A 47 8.65 17.82 -1.70
CA THR A 47 8.52 16.59 -2.49
C THR A 47 9.76 16.26 -3.35
N PRO A 48 10.43 17.23 -4.01
CA PRO A 48 11.63 16.93 -4.79
C PRO A 48 12.80 16.38 -3.95
N ALA A 49 13.02 16.95 -2.75
CA ALA A 49 14.08 16.48 -1.84
C ALA A 49 13.72 15.08 -1.30
N LEU A 50 12.47 14.87 -0.93
CA LEU A 50 11.97 13.57 -0.49
C LEU A 50 12.12 12.51 -1.59
N LEU A 51 11.74 12.82 -2.81
CA LEU A 51 11.89 11.91 -3.95
C LEU A 51 13.34 11.53 -4.21
N LYS A 52 14.27 12.48 -4.06
CA LYS A 52 15.71 12.21 -4.18
C LYS A 52 16.17 11.19 -3.13
N ASN A 53 15.79 11.39 -1.87
CA ASN A 53 16.15 10.49 -0.77
C ASN A 53 15.49 9.12 -0.94
N HIS A 54 14.23 9.08 -1.36
CA HIS A 54 13.50 7.85 -1.63
C HIS A 54 14.17 7.04 -2.76
N LYS A 55 14.58 7.68 -3.83
CA LYS A 55 15.35 7.02 -4.91
C LYS A 55 16.66 6.43 -4.42
N ALA A 56 17.37 7.11 -3.52
CA ALA A 56 18.60 6.59 -2.92
C ALA A 56 18.30 5.34 -2.08
N ALA A 57 17.32 5.41 -1.16
CA ALA A 57 16.93 4.28 -0.32
C ALA A 57 16.46 3.07 -1.16
N LEU A 58 15.68 3.31 -2.21
CA LEU A 58 15.25 2.27 -3.13
C LEU A 58 16.42 1.63 -3.89
N THR A 59 17.41 2.42 -4.28
CA THR A 59 18.64 1.92 -4.93
C THR A 59 19.41 1.03 -3.98
N ASP A 60 19.65 1.50 -2.76
CA ASP A 60 20.38 0.75 -1.73
C ASP A 60 19.68 -0.59 -1.39
N MET A 61 18.36 -0.60 -1.28
CA MET A 61 17.57 -1.79 -1.04
C MET A 61 17.71 -2.80 -2.18
N ILE A 62 17.45 -2.38 -3.42
CA ILE A 62 17.51 -3.29 -4.57
C ILE A 62 18.95 -3.80 -4.79
N ASP A 63 19.97 -2.94 -4.65
CA ASP A 63 21.36 -3.37 -4.83
C ASP A 63 21.80 -4.37 -3.78
N ARG A 64 21.32 -4.24 -2.54
CA ARG A 64 21.59 -5.18 -1.46
C ARG A 64 20.89 -6.53 -1.68
N ASP A 65 19.62 -6.50 -2.07
CA ASP A 65 18.73 -7.66 -1.95
C ASP A 65 18.38 -8.35 -3.28
N LYS A 66 18.75 -7.77 -4.43
CA LYS A 66 18.44 -8.32 -5.77
C LYS A 66 18.97 -9.74 -6.06
N ASN A 67 19.96 -10.20 -5.29
CA ASN A 67 20.54 -11.54 -5.46
C ASN A 67 19.90 -12.61 -4.57
N HIS A 68 18.94 -12.25 -3.72
CA HIS A 68 18.20 -13.21 -2.90
C HIS A 68 17.07 -13.84 -3.69
N PRO A 69 17.06 -15.18 -3.86
CA PRO A 69 15.99 -15.88 -4.58
C PRO A 69 14.65 -15.82 -3.85
N SER A 70 14.64 -15.64 -2.54
CA SER A 70 13.43 -15.43 -1.75
C SER A 70 12.69 -14.13 -2.10
N VAL A 71 13.39 -13.09 -2.57
CA VAL A 71 12.77 -11.82 -2.95
C VAL A 71 12.08 -11.97 -4.29
N ILE A 72 10.75 -11.93 -4.29
CA ILE A 72 9.91 -12.14 -5.47
C ILE A 72 9.32 -10.86 -6.06
N ALA A 73 9.26 -9.78 -5.28
CA ALA A 73 8.69 -8.50 -5.69
C ALA A 73 9.25 -7.34 -4.85
N TRP A 74 9.07 -6.12 -5.34
CA TRP A 74 9.46 -4.88 -4.69
C TRP A 74 8.22 -4.05 -4.34
N SER A 75 8.08 -3.66 -3.07
CA SER A 75 7.10 -2.68 -2.62
C SER A 75 7.77 -1.32 -2.42
N LEU A 76 7.24 -0.30 -3.08
CA LEU A 76 7.91 0.99 -3.17
C LEU A 76 7.40 2.02 -2.15
N LEU A 77 6.23 1.83 -1.58
CA LEU A 77 5.61 2.71 -0.57
C LEU A 77 4.60 1.91 0.24
N ASN A 78 4.48 2.25 1.53
CA ASN A 78 3.39 1.79 2.37
C ASN A 78 2.41 2.93 2.64
N GLU A 79 1.15 2.70 2.28
CA GLU A 79 -0.01 3.55 2.59
C GLU A 79 0.17 5.06 2.27
N PRO A 80 0.73 5.43 1.11
CA PRO A 80 0.85 6.83 0.76
C PRO A 80 -0.50 7.46 0.43
N GLN A 81 -0.60 8.80 0.56
CA GLN A 81 -1.76 9.56 0.09
C GLN A 81 -1.83 9.59 -1.45
N CYS A 82 -2.10 8.44 -2.05
CA CYS A 82 -2.08 8.25 -3.50
C CYS A 82 -3.27 8.88 -4.26
N THR A 83 -4.15 9.60 -3.58
CA THR A 83 -5.22 10.40 -4.16
C THR A 83 -4.78 11.83 -4.52
N SER A 84 -3.62 12.26 -4.03
CA SER A 84 -3.03 13.59 -4.26
C SER A 84 -2.74 13.83 -5.75
N ALA A 85 -2.81 15.08 -6.19
CA ALA A 85 -2.56 15.47 -7.59
C ALA A 85 -1.13 15.12 -8.05
N GLY A 86 -0.11 15.33 -7.20
CA GLY A 86 1.31 15.05 -7.50
C GLY A 86 1.72 13.58 -7.38
N THR A 87 0.78 12.66 -7.15
CA THR A 87 1.07 11.22 -6.98
C THR A 87 1.79 10.64 -8.20
N GLU A 88 1.33 10.95 -9.39
CA GLU A 88 1.88 10.39 -10.63
C GLU A 88 3.31 10.83 -10.89
N GLU A 89 3.59 12.11 -10.69
CA GLU A 89 4.92 12.71 -10.83
C GLU A 89 5.91 12.13 -9.83
N TYR A 90 5.41 11.74 -8.64
CA TYR A 90 6.22 11.11 -7.61
C TYR A 90 6.45 9.62 -7.87
N PHE A 91 5.41 8.88 -8.24
CA PHE A 91 5.46 7.42 -8.38
C PHE A 91 6.19 6.97 -9.65
N LYS A 92 5.87 7.58 -10.79
CA LYS A 92 6.44 7.17 -12.08
C LYS A 92 7.97 7.00 -12.04
N PRO A 93 8.77 7.98 -11.60
CA PRO A 93 10.22 7.84 -11.58
C PRO A 93 10.73 6.77 -10.59
N LEU A 94 9.99 6.43 -9.52
CA LEU A 94 10.35 5.34 -8.60
C LEU A 94 10.14 3.98 -9.27
N PHE A 95 8.98 3.77 -9.89
CA PHE A 95 8.67 2.53 -10.60
C PHE A 95 9.62 2.28 -11.78
N GLU A 96 9.98 3.34 -12.53
CA GLU A 96 10.97 3.26 -13.60
C GLU A 96 12.37 2.93 -13.07
N LEU A 97 12.76 3.52 -11.93
CA LEU A 97 14.04 3.27 -11.29
C LEU A 97 14.15 1.81 -10.83
N ALA A 98 13.16 1.30 -10.08
CA ALA A 98 13.14 -0.09 -9.65
C ALA A 98 13.27 -1.07 -10.82
N ARG A 99 12.56 -0.78 -11.93
CA ARG A 99 12.65 -1.61 -13.15
C ARG A 99 14.03 -1.62 -13.78
N ARG A 100 14.77 -0.51 -13.70
CA ARG A 100 16.15 -0.43 -14.24
C ARG A 100 17.14 -1.15 -13.35
N LEU A 101 17.01 -1.02 -12.03
CA LEU A 101 17.97 -1.54 -11.05
C LEU A 101 17.91 -3.06 -10.92
N ASP A 102 16.71 -3.64 -11.02
CA ASP A 102 16.56 -5.09 -10.91
C ASP A 102 16.79 -5.79 -12.26
N PRO A 103 17.89 -6.56 -12.43
CA PRO A 103 18.17 -7.29 -13.67
C PRO A 103 17.13 -8.38 -13.95
N GLN A 104 16.48 -8.92 -12.92
CA GLN A 104 15.46 -9.96 -13.05
C GLN A 104 14.08 -9.41 -13.40
N LYS A 105 13.92 -8.07 -13.34
CA LYS A 105 12.64 -7.38 -13.66
C LYS A 105 11.46 -7.88 -12.82
N ARG A 106 11.71 -8.17 -11.54
CA ARG A 106 10.66 -8.60 -10.60
C ARG A 106 9.49 -7.61 -10.58
N PRO A 107 8.29 -8.10 -10.31
CA PRO A 107 7.11 -7.24 -10.19
C PRO A 107 7.26 -6.19 -9.09
N ARG A 108 6.65 -5.04 -9.30
CA ARG A 108 6.68 -3.88 -8.41
C ARG A 108 5.28 -3.51 -8.00
N THR A 109 5.14 -3.12 -6.75
CA THR A 109 3.89 -2.69 -6.16
C THR A 109 4.11 -1.50 -5.21
N TYR A 110 3.05 -1.02 -4.65
CA TYR A 110 2.99 -0.24 -3.42
C TYR A 110 1.72 -0.62 -2.67
N THR A 111 1.72 -0.47 -1.36
CA THR A 111 0.55 -0.81 -0.54
C THR A 111 -0.45 0.33 -0.52
N VAL A 112 -1.67 0.05 -0.96
CA VAL A 112 -2.77 1.03 -1.03
C VAL A 112 -3.47 1.13 0.32
N LEU A 113 -3.49 2.35 0.86
CA LEU A 113 -4.19 2.67 2.09
C LEU A 113 -5.71 2.39 1.99
N MET A 114 -6.31 1.91 3.09
CA MET A 114 -7.72 1.49 3.14
C MET A 114 -8.74 2.55 2.70
N THR A 115 -8.39 3.83 2.78
CA THR A 115 -9.27 4.93 2.36
C THR A 115 -9.05 5.39 0.93
N SER A 116 -8.05 4.83 0.23
CA SER A 116 -7.83 5.06 -1.20
C SER A 116 -8.62 4.03 -2.00
N LEU A 117 -9.73 4.47 -2.57
CA LEU A 117 -10.66 3.63 -3.31
C LEU A 117 -10.23 3.45 -4.78
N PRO A 118 -10.80 2.46 -5.50
CA PRO A 118 -10.41 2.14 -6.88
C PRO A 118 -10.42 3.32 -7.85
N ASP A 119 -11.42 4.18 -7.76
CA ASP A 119 -11.66 5.34 -8.62
C ASP A 119 -10.84 6.59 -8.23
N THR A 120 -10.35 6.65 -7.00
CA THR A 120 -9.60 7.80 -6.48
C THR A 120 -8.09 7.60 -6.41
N SER A 121 -7.64 6.35 -6.35
CA SER A 121 -6.21 6.02 -6.33
C SER A 121 -5.54 6.30 -7.69
N LYS A 122 -4.43 7.03 -7.68
CA LYS A 122 -3.72 7.45 -8.89
C LYS A 122 -2.44 6.65 -9.16
N GLY A 123 -1.96 5.91 -8.18
CA GLY A 123 -0.69 5.18 -8.26
C GLY A 123 -0.78 3.79 -8.88
N GLN A 124 -1.94 3.14 -8.81
CA GLN A 124 -2.12 1.73 -9.18
C GLN A 124 -1.74 1.41 -10.64
N ARG A 125 -1.81 2.40 -11.53
CA ARG A 125 -1.47 2.19 -12.95
C ARG A 125 0.02 1.92 -13.21
N PHE A 126 0.91 2.29 -12.27
CA PHE A 126 2.34 2.05 -12.36
C PHE A 126 2.74 0.68 -11.80
N ALA A 127 1.89 0.08 -10.97
CA ALA A 127 2.14 -1.18 -10.31
C ALA A 127 1.89 -2.37 -11.24
N ASP A 128 2.75 -3.39 -11.15
CA ASP A 128 2.58 -4.64 -11.90
C ASP A 128 1.46 -5.51 -11.29
N PHE A 129 1.25 -5.40 -9.98
CA PHE A 129 0.11 -5.93 -9.23
C PHE A 129 -0.27 -4.94 -8.12
N VAL A 130 -1.49 -5.05 -7.59
CA VAL A 130 -1.97 -4.12 -6.55
C VAL A 130 -1.99 -4.81 -5.19
N SER A 131 -1.38 -4.14 -4.20
CA SER A 131 -1.38 -4.56 -2.79
C SER A 131 -2.34 -3.69 -2.01
N LEU A 132 -3.25 -4.29 -1.25
CA LEU A 132 -4.23 -3.58 -0.45
C LEU A 132 -4.05 -3.87 1.04
N ASN A 133 -4.12 -2.83 1.86
CA ASN A 133 -4.35 -2.93 3.29
C ASN A 133 -5.83 -2.70 3.55
N ARG A 134 -6.55 -3.71 4.04
CA ARG A 134 -8.00 -3.65 4.24
C ARG A 134 -8.41 -4.26 5.57
N TYR A 135 -9.18 -3.50 6.32
CA TYR A 135 -9.56 -3.81 7.69
C TYR A 135 -11.08 -3.69 7.89
N TYR A 136 -11.85 -4.29 6.97
CA TYR A 136 -13.29 -4.41 7.11
C TYR A 136 -13.65 -5.25 8.32
N GLY A 137 -14.55 -4.75 9.15
CA GLY A 137 -14.88 -5.36 10.43
C GLY A 137 -13.92 -4.99 11.56
N TRP A 138 -12.99 -4.03 11.32
CA TRP A 138 -12.12 -3.45 12.35
C TRP A 138 -12.12 -1.92 12.27
N TYR A 139 -11.24 -1.29 11.46
CA TYR A 139 -11.22 0.16 11.29
C TYR A 139 -12.40 0.68 10.46
N VAL A 140 -12.96 -0.16 9.58
CA VAL A 140 -14.15 0.12 8.79
C VAL A 140 -15.23 -0.89 9.18
N LEU A 141 -16.40 -0.39 9.58
CA LEU A 141 -17.55 -1.23 9.96
C LEU A 141 -17.22 -2.27 11.02
N GLY A 142 -16.42 -1.89 12.05
CA GLY A 142 -16.19 -2.69 13.25
C GLY A 142 -17.36 -2.60 14.23
N GLY A 143 -17.35 -3.45 15.26
CA GLY A 143 -18.36 -3.43 16.32
C GLY A 143 -19.78 -3.61 15.79
N ALA A 144 -20.65 -2.62 16.00
CA ALA A 144 -22.06 -2.66 15.59
C ALA A 144 -22.26 -2.71 14.07
N GLY A 145 -21.27 -2.24 13.29
CA GLY A 145 -21.31 -2.26 11.82
C GLY A 145 -20.80 -3.55 11.17
N LEU A 146 -20.41 -4.54 11.96
CA LEU A 146 -19.77 -5.77 11.46
C LEU A 146 -20.66 -6.55 10.47
N ALA A 147 -21.97 -6.50 10.65
CA ALA A 147 -22.91 -7.17 9.74
C ALA A 147 -22.86 -6.63 8.30
N ASP A 148 -22.47 -5.36 8.13
CA ASP A 148 -22.38 -4.71 6.82
C ASP A 148 -20.98 -4.80 6.21
N ALA A 149 -19.99 -5.25 6.95
CA ALA A 149 -18.57 -5.25 6.56
C ALA A 149 -18.32 -6.12 5.33
N GLU A 150 -18.94 -7.29 5.24
CA GLU A 150 -18.82 -8.22 4.11
C GLU A 150 -19.36 -7.60 2.81
N ALA A 151 -20.56 -7.02 2.86
CA ALA A 151 -21.18 -6.38 1.69
C ALA A 151 -20.33 -5.18 1.19
N ALA A 152 -19.82 -4.37 2.11
CA ALA A 152 -18.96 -3.24 1.78
C ALA A 152 -17.62 -3.69 1.17
N PHE A 153 -17.02 -4.74 1.70
CA PHE A 153 -15.79 -5.35 1.15
C PHE A 153 -16.02 -5.83 -0.28
N HIS A 154 -17.09 -6.60 -0.53
CA HIS A 154 -17.42 -7.08 -1.88
C HIS A 154 -17.64 -5.93 -2.85
N HIS A 155 -18.36 -4.89 -2.43
CA HIS A 155 -18.58 -3.71 -3.28
C HIS A 155 -17.26 -3.04 -3.69
N GLU A 156 -16.30 -2.90 -2.77
CA GLU A 156 -14.99 -2.35 -3.09
C GLU A 156 -14.22 -3.28 -4.04
N MET A 157 -14.25 -4.61 -3.82
CA MET A 157 -13.55 -5.56 -4.69
C MET A 157 -14.09 -5.54 -6.12
N ASP A 158 -15.40 -5.39 -6.29
CA ASP A 158 -16.02 -5.19 -7.61
C ASP A 158 -15.52 -3.91 -8.29
N GLY A 159 -15.27 -2.85 -7.52
CA GLY A 159 -14.64 -1.62 -8.00
C GLY A 159 -13.21 -1.86 -8.48
N TRP A 160 -12.40 -2.55 -7.67
CA TRP A 160 -11.02 -2.91 -8.04
C TRP A 160 -10.97 -3.78 -9.28
N ALA A 161 -11.83 -4.78 -9.40
CA ALA A 161 -11.90 -5.66 -10.58
C ALA A 161 -12.07 -4.87 -11.88
N LYS A 162 -12.86 -3.78 -11.86
CA LYS A 162 -13.09 -2.91 -13.03
C LYS A 162 -11.84 -2.12 -13.44
N VAL A 163 -11.05 -1.61 -12.48
CA VAL A 163 -9.89 -0.75 -12.78
C VAL A 163 -8.58 -1.52 -12.96
N LEU A 164 -8.52 -2.77 -12.51
CA LEU A 164 -7.32 -3.59 -12.59
C LEU A 164 -7.04 -4.15 -13.98
N HIS A 165 -8.06 -4.32 -14.81
CA HIS A 165 -7.93 -4.86 -16.16
C HIS A 165 -7.14 -6.19 -16.22
N GLY A 166 -7.41 -7.10 -15.28
CA GLY A 166 -6.78 -8.41 -15.18
C GLY A 166 -5.44 -8.44 -14.44
N ARG A 167 -4.94 -7.33 -13.92
CA ARG A 167 -3.76 -7.33 -13.05
C ARG A 167 -4.07 -8.02 -11.72
N PRO A 168 -3.10 -8.77 -11.14
CA PRO A 168 -3.27 -9.42 -9.84
C PRO A 168 -3.51 -8.42 -8.71
N LEU A 169 -4.24 -8.86 -7.69
CA LEU A 169 -4.46 -8.14 -6.44
C LEU A 169 -4.13 -9.06 -5.28
N ILE A 170 -3.43 -8.54 -4.28
CA ILE A 170 -3.15 -9.23 -3.03
C ILE A 170 -3.52 -8.34 -1.84
N PHE A 171 -3.78 -8.97 -0.69
CA PHE A 171 -3.90 -8.28 0.58
C PHE A 171 -2.57 -8.41 1.33
N THR A 172 -1.93 -7.28 1.63
CA THR A 172 -0.68 -7.22 2.39
C THR A 172 -0.93 -7.08 3.88
N GLU A 173 -2.04 -6.44 4.23
CA GLU A 173 -2.51 -6.36 5.61
C GLU A 173 -4.04 -6.49 5.64
N TYR A 174 -4.53 -7.27 6.60
CA TYR A 174 -5.96 -7.41 6.84
C TYR A 174 -6.22 -7.80 8.30
N GLY A 175 -7.44 -7.53 8.75
CA GLY A 175 -7.89 -7.91 10.08
C GLY A 175 -9.36 -7.55 10.28
N THR A 176 -9.98 -8.18 11.27
CA THR A 176 -11.35 -7.92 11.69
C THR A 176 -11.48 -8.06 13.19
N ASP A 177 -12.44 -7.36 13.78
CA ASP A 177 -12.83 -7.60 15.19
C ASP A 177 -13.38 -9.01 15.34
N ASN A 178 -12.95 -9.67 16.41
CA ASN A 178 -13.51 -10.95 16.79
C ASN A 178 -14.28 -10.81 18.11
N PRO A 179 -15.62 -10.69 18.08
CA PRO A 179 -16.40 -10.54 19.30
C PRO A 179 -16.23 -11.70 20.30
N VAL A 180 -15.83 -12.89 19.82
CA VAL A 180 -15.56 -14.05 20.68
C VAL A 180 -14.32 -13.85 21.54
N SER A 181 -13.27 -13.18 21.04
CA SER A 181 -12.07 -12.89 21.83
C SER A 181 -12.33 -11.90 22.97
N TYR A 182 -13.25 -10.96 22.79
CA TYR A 182 -13.64 -10.03 23.86
C TYR A 182 -14.43 -10.70 24.98
N THR A 183 -15.23 -11.71 24.67
CA THR A 183 -16.02 -12.45 25.67
C THR A 183 -15.17 -13.46 26.46
N HIS A 184 -14.14 -14.03 25.86
CA HIS A 184 -13.25 -14.99 26.50
C HIS A 184 -12.16 -14.34 27.37
N LEU A 185 -11.69 -13.14 27.04
CA LEU A 185 -10.73 -12.39 27.84
C LEU A 185 -11.30 -11.76 29.10
N ARG A 186 -12.64 -11.71 29.26
CA ARG A 186 -13.32 -11.24 30.46
C ARG A 186 -13.71 -12.36 31.44
N ALA A 187 -13.48 -13.61 31.10
CA ALA A 187 -13.83 -14.77 31.92
C ALA A 187 -12.64 -15.34 32.72
N HIS A 188 -11.50 -14.62 32.75
CA HIS A 188 -10.31 -15.01 33.55
C HIS A 188 -9.92 -13.93 34.54
#